data_0b289da61644271a02dc072d30c3b014
#
_entry.id   0b289da61644271a02dc072d30c3b014
#
_cell.length_a   1.000
_cell.length_b   1.000
_cell.length_c   1.000
_cell.angle_alpha   90.00
_cell.angle_beta   90.00
_cell.angle_gamma   90.00
#
_symmetry.space_group_name_H-M   'P 1'
#
loop_
_entity.id
_entity.type
_entity.pdbx_description
1 polymer ?
#
loop_
_entity_poly.entity_id
_entity_poly.type
_entity_poly.pdbx_seq_one_letter_code
_entity_poly.pdbx_strand_id
1 'polypeptide(L)'
;MLRRVDHVALAVSDLGASIEHYQRVWGLTLSHREVVAEQGVEEAMFRLGDTYLQLVAPLAPDTPVGRFIERRGEGLHHIAYEVEGIEAALASAREHELVLVDQEPRRGSRNTRVAFVHPRTNHGVLVELVEIPHDPADPATIP
;
A
#
# COMPACT_ATOMS: atom_id res chain seq x y z
N MET A 1 -12.79 4.04 12.48
CA MET A 1 -11.56 3.27 12.36
C MET A 1 -10.73 3.66 11.12
N LEU A 2 -11.30 3.53 9.91
CA LEU A 2 -10.64 4.01 8.70
C LEU A 2 -10.79 5.52 8.58
N ARG A 3 -9.67 6.22 8.35
CA ARG A 3 -9.66 7.69 8.26
C ARG A 3 -9.83 8.17 6.84
N ARG A 4 -9.09 7.57 5.90
CA ARG A 4 -9.10 7.94 4.48
C ARG A 4 -8.45 6.85 3.65
N VAL A 5 -8.60 6.94 2.35
CA VAL A 5 -7.77 6.16 1.43
C VAL A 5 -6.38 6.80 1.40
N ASP A 6 -5.36 6.06 1.86
CA ASP A 6 -3.98 6.52 1.78
C ASP A 6 -3.46 6.39 0.35
N HIS A 7 -3.64 5.22 -0.25
CA HIS A 7 -3.26 5.00 -1.63
C HIS A 7 -4.03 3.88 -2.30
N VAL A 8 -3.99 3.90 -3.63
CA VAL A 8 -4.42 2.81 -4.50
C VAL A 8 -3.18 2.29 -5.21
N ALA A 9 -2.93 0.99 -5.14
CA ALA A 9 -1.73 0.37 -5.68
C ALA A 9 -2.00 -0.43 -6.94
N LEU A 10 -1.17 -0.22 -7.95
CA LEU A 10 -1.15 -0.99 -9.19
C LEU A 10 0.12 -1.84 -9.24
N ALA A 11 -0.04 -3.12 -9.58
CA ALA A 11 1.08 -4.01 -9.83
C ALA A 11 1.56 -3.83 -11.27
N VAL A 12 2.84 -3.53 -11.44
CA VAL A 12 3.47 -3.31 -12.74
C VAL A 12 4.76 -4.11 -12.86
N SER A 13 5.08 -4.55 -14.07
CA SER A 13 6.27 -5.36 -14.32
C SER A 13 7.54 -4.52 -14.45
N ASP A 14 7.43 -3.34 -15.05
CA ASP A 14 8.55 -2.41 -15.28
C ASP A 14 8.24 -1.06 -14.63
N LEU A 15 8.84 -0.82 -13.47
CA LEU A 15 8.57 0.38 -12.69
C LEU A 15 8.99 1.65 -13.42
N GLY A 16 10.19 1.66 -14.03
CA GLY A 16 10.70 2.84 -14.74
C GLY A 16 9.81 3.25 -15.90
N ALA A 17 9.42 2.29 -16.73
CA ALA A 17 8.51 2.53 -17.86
C ALA A 17 7.13 2.99 -17.39
N SER A 18 6.63 2.43 -16.28
CA SER A 18 5.33 2.80 -15.71
C SER A 18 5.35 4.20 -15.11
N ILE A 19 6.43 4.58 -14.43
CA ILE A 19 6.62 5.95 -13.93
C ILE A 19 6.59 6.94 -15.10
N GLU A 20 7.34 6.68 -16.17
CA GLU A 20 7.37 7.53 -17.36
C GLU A 20 5.98 7.67 -17.98
N HIS A 21 5.22 6.58 -18.07
CA HIS A 21 3.85 6.59 -18.59
C HIS A 21 2.96 7.54 -17.78
N TYR A 22 2.94 7.41 -16.45
CA TYR A 22 2.10 8.26 -15.59
C TYR A 22 2.52 9.72 -15.60
N GLN A 23 3.82 9.99 -15.71
CA GLN A 23 4.32 11.36 -15.86
C GLN A 23 3.90 11.98 -17.20
N ARG A 24 4.10 11.26 -18.28
CA ARG A 24 3.91 11.77 -19.64
C ARG A 24 2.44 11.82 -20.04
N VAL A 25 1.68 10.75 -19.76
CA VAL A 25 0.29 10.63 -20.20
C VAL A 25 -0.68 11.33 -19.26
N TRP A 26 -0.48 11.15 -17.94
CA TRP A 26 -1.41 11.67 -16.94
C TRP A 26 -0.91 12.94 -16.25
N GLY A 27 0.29 13.40 -16.56
CA GLY A 27 0.85 14.65 -16.03
C GLY A 27 1.16 14.59 -14.53
N LEU A 28 1.35 13.40 -13.97
CA LEU A 28 1.63 13.26 -12.54
C LEU A 28 3.10 13.51 -12.24
N THR A 29 3.37 14.01 -11.03
CA THR A 29 4.72 14.25 -10.54
C THR A 29 5.07 13.17 -9.53
N LEU A 30 6.20 12.48 -9.76
CA LEU A 30 6.72 11.48 -8.82
C LEU A 30 7.05 12.16 -7.48
N SER A 31 6.47 11.68 -6.39
CA SER A 31 6.70 12.21 -5.06
C SER A 31 7.59 11.33 -4.19
N HIS A 32 7.64 10.01 -4.45
CA HIS A 32 8.41 9.07 -3.65
C HIS A 32 8.74 7.82 -4.46
N ARG A 33 9.93 7.28 -4.24
CA ARG A 33 10.37 5.99 -4.80
C ARG A 33 11.24 5.28 -3.78
N GLU A 34 10.97 4.01 -3.52
CA GLU A 34 11.63 3.27 -2.45
C GLU A 34 11.64 1.76 -2.74
N VAL A 35 12.69 1.07 -2.30
CA VAL A 35 12.71 -0.38 -2.21
C VAL A 35 12.20 -0.78 -0.82
N VAL A 36 11.12 -1.57 -0.77
CA VAL A 36 10.57 -2.13 0.46
C VAL A 36 10.88 -3.63 0.45
N ALA A 37 12.07 -3.98 0.91
CA ALA A 37 12.59 -5.35 0.85
C ALA A 37 11.70 -6.35 1.58
N GLU A 38 11.11 -5.96 2.72
CA GLU A 38 10.21 -6.82 3.50
C GLU A 38 8.95 -7.22 2.74
N GLN A 39 8.53 -6.40 1.77
CA GLN A 39 7.39 -6.70 0.91
C GLN A 39 7.81 -7.27 -0.45
N GLY A 40 9.10 -7.32 -0.73
CA GLY A 40 9.64 -7.83 -1.99
C GLY A 40 9.34 -6.94 -3.20
N VAL A 41 9.23 -5.63 -3.00
CA VAL A 41 8.86 -4.67 -4.05
C VAL A 41 9.80 -3.46 -4.10
N GLU A 42 9.90 -2.87 -5.28
CA GLU A 42 10.21 -1.45 -5.45
C GLU A 42 8.92 -0.71 -5.77
N GLU A 43 8.73 0.45 -5.18
CA GLU A 43 7.50 1.21 -5.33
C GLU A 43 7.76 2.66 -5.71
N ALA A 44 6.76 3.24 -6.37
CA ALA A 44 6.73 4.66 -6.69
C ALA A 44 5.36 5.22 -6.31
N MET A 45 5.34 6.46 -5.81
CA MET A 45 4.11 7.12 -5.40
C MET A 45 3.96 8.48 -6.08
N PHE A 46 2.74 8.74 -6.54
CA PHE A 46 2.33 10.02 -7.10
C PHE A 46 1.22 10.59 -6.22
N ARG A 47 1.39 11.81 -5.75
CA ARG A 47 0.36 12.44 -4.91
C ARG A 47 -0.82 12.92 -5.77
N LEU A 48 -2.04 12.57 -5.34
CA LEU A 48 -3.30 13.00 -5.93
C LEU A 48 -4.18 13.60 -4.82
N GLY A 49 -4.12 14.92 -4.66
CA GLY A 49 -4.79 15.58 -3.55
C GLY A 49 -4.20 15.12 -2.21
N ASP A 50 -5.02 14.53 -1.36
CA ASP A 50 -4.62 13.97 -0.07
C ASP A 50 -4.44 12.45 -0.09
N THR A 51 -4.47 11.84 -1.26
CA THR A 51 -4.21 10.41 -1.47
C THR A 51 -3.03 10.21 -2.41
N TYR A 52 -2.65 8.94 -2.65
CA TYR A 52 -1.56 8.59 -3.56
C TYR A 52 -2.01 7.52 -4.54
N LEU A 53 -1.49 7.59 -5.75
CA LEU A 53 -1.40 6.45 -6.65
C LEU A 53 -0.04 5.80 -6.42
N GLN A 54 -0.03 4.50 -6.14
CA GLN A 54 1.20 3.73 -5.95
C GLN A 54 1.38 2.73 -7.09
N LEU A 55 2.60 2.66 -7.60
CA LEU A 55 3.03 1.58 -8.50
C LEU A 55 3.94 0.65 -7.72
N VAL A 56 3.68 -0.65 -7.76
CA VAL A 56 4.52 -1.66 -7.10
C VAL A 56 5.05 -2.64 -8.15
N ALA A 57 6.36 -2.79 -8.20
CA ALA A 57 7.03 -3.74 -9.07
C ALA A 57 7.75 -4.80 -8.24
N PRO A 58 7.66 -6.09 -8.60
CA PRO A 58 8.31 -7.14 -7.83
C PRO A 58 9.83 -7.09 -7.97
N LEU A 59 10.53 -7.33 -6.85
CA LEU A 59 12.00 -7.47 -6.87
C LEU A 59 12.43 -8.80 -7.48
N ALA A 60 11.56 -9.80 -7.47
CA ALA A 60 11.79 -11.12 -8.03
C ALA A 60 10.45 -11.80 -8.36
N PRO A 61 10.43 -12.80 -9.28
CA PRO A 61 9.18 -13.47 -9.65
C PRO A 61 8.50 -14.24 -8.52
N ASP A 62 9.26 -14.69 -7.53
CA ASP A 62 8.76 -15.49 -6.40
C ASP A 62 8.27 -14.63 -5.21
N THR A 63 8.12 -13.34 -5.40
CA THR A 63 7.52 -12.42 -4.42
C THR A 63 5.99 -12.42 -4.54
N PRO A 64 5.26 -11.91 -3.52
CA PRO A 64 3.79 -11.82 -3.61
C PRO A 64 3.29 -11.04 -4.83
N VAL A 65 3.89 -9.89 -5.15
CA VAL A 65 3.52 -9.10 -6.34
C VAL A 65 3.93 -9.82 -7.63
N GLY A 66 5.09 -10.48 -7.64
CA GLY A 66 5.53 -11.29 -8.78
C GLY A 66 4.54 -12.41 -9.10
N ARG A 67 4.07 -13.13 -8.08
CA ARG A 67 3.06 -14.18 -8.23
C ARG A 67 1.69 -13.62 -8.64
N PHE A 68 1.34 -12.44 -8.15
CA PHE A 68 0.12 -11.76 -8.57
C PHE A 68 0.14 -11.47 -10.08
N ILE A 69 1.22 -10.86 -10.59
CA ILE A 69 1.37 -10.54 -12.01
C ILE A 69 1.36 -11.81 -12.87
N GLU A 70 2.02 -12.86 -12.42
CA GLU A 70 2.02 -14.15 -13.14
C GLU A 70 0.62 -14.72 -13.30
N ARG A 71 -0.21 -14.63 -12.26
CA ARG A 71 -1.56 -15.20 -12.26
C ARG A 71 -2.61 -14.31 -12.90
N ARG A 72 -2.49 -12.98 -12.75
CA ARG A 72 -3.53 -12.02 -13.13
C ARG A 72 -3.08 -10.97 -14.13
N GLY A 73 -1.77 -10.87 -14.41
CA GLY A 73 -1.21 -9.77 -15.17
C GLY A 73 -1.10 -8.49 -14.35
N GLU A 74 -0.70 -7.41 -15.01
CA GLU A 74 -0.66 -6.09 -14.39
C GLU A 74 -2.06 -5.58 -14.08
N GLY A 75 -2.20 -4.78 -13.04
CA GLY A 75 -3.47 -4.17 -12.70
C GLY A 75 -3.60 -3.77 -11.23
N LEU A 76 -4.81 -3.50 -10.81
CA LEU A 76 -5.13 -3.10 -9.45
C LEU A 76 -4.71 -4.21 -8.47
N HIS A 77 -3.86 -3.86 -7.51
CA HIS A 77 -3.31 -4.81 -6.53
C HIS A 77 -3.98 -4.69 -5.17
N HIS A 78 -4.06 -3.48 -4.60
CA HIS A 78 -4.69 -3.27 -3.31
C HIS A 78 -5.16 -1.83 -3.11
N ILE A 79 -6.01 -1.65 -2.09
CA ILE A 79 -6.39 -0.35 -1.57
C ILE A 79 -5.84 -0.26 -0.15
N ALA A 80 -5.19 0.86 0.17
CA ALA A 80 -4.65 1.12 1.50
C ALA A 80 -5.47 2.18 2.20
N TYR A 81 -5.84 1.90 3.45
CA TYR A 81 -6.57 2.83 4.31
C TYR A 81 -5.69 3.25 5.47
N GLU A 82 -5.63 4.54 5.72
CA GLU A 82 -5.01 5.08 6.92
C GLU A 82 -5.86 4.75 8.14
N VAL A 83 -5.20 4.26 9.18
CA VAL A 83 -5.80 4.00 10.49
C VAL A 83 -5.07 4.80 11.55
N GLU A 84 -5.74 5.16 12.63
CA GLU A 84 -5.16 5.92 13.73
C GLU A 84 -4.23 5.06 14.58
N GLY A 85 -4.66 3.83 14.92
CA GLY A 85 -3.87 2.85 15.67
C GLY A 85 -3.96 1.49 15.01
N ILE A 86 -2.85 1.00 14.47
CA ILE A 86 -2.85 -0.25 13.69
C ILE A 86 -3.11 -1.49 14.56
N GLU A 87 -2.62 -1.51 15.80
CA GLU A 87 -2.90 -2.61 16.72
C GLU A 87 -4.40 -2.71 17.03
N ALA A 88 -5.05 -1.58 17.28
CA ALA A 88 -6.50 -1.54 17.53
C ALA A 88 -7.29 -1.94 16.28
N ALA A 89 -6.84 -1.52 15.09
CA ALA A 89 -7.46 -1.90 13.81
C ALA A 89 -7.36 -3.40 13.57
N LEU A 90 -6.21 -4.01 13.84
CA LEU A 90 -6.03 -5.46 13.73
C LEU A 90 -6.86 -6.23 14.74
N ALA A 91 -6.95 -5.75 15.98
CA ALA A 91 -7.82 -6.34 17.00
C ALA A 91 -9.29 -6.32 16.57
N SER A 92 -9.76 -5.19 16.06
CA SER A 92 -11.12 -5.07 15.52
C SER A 92 -11.38 -5.99 14.33
N ALA A 93 -10.40 -6.11 13.42
CA ALA A 93 -10.51 -7.02 12.29
C ALA A 93 -10.67 -8.48 12.77
N ARG A 94 -9.92 -8.90 13.79
CA ARG A 94 -10.05 -10.24 14.39
C ARG A 94 -11.42 -10.44 15.04
N GLU A 95 -11.90 -9.45 15.79
CA GLU A 95 -13.24 -9.51 16.42
C GLU A 95 -14.35 -9.68 15.39
N HIS A 96 -14.19 -9.11 14.20
CA HIS A 96 -15.13 -9.24 13.10
C HIS A 96 -14.81 -10.42 12.15
N GLU A 97 -13.96 -11.34 12.59
CA GLU A 97 -13.62 -12.58 11.90
C GLU A 97 -12.99 -12.38 10.51
N LEU A 98 -12.31 -11.25 10.29
CA LEU A 98 -11.55 -11.05 9.06
C LEU A 98 -10.28 -11.93 9.07
N VAL A 99 -9.97 -12.50 7.93
CA VAL A 99 -8.72 -13.24 7.74
C VAL A 99 -7.59 -12.24 7.47
N LEU A 100 -6.59 -12.25 8.34
CA LEU A 100 -5.43 -11.39 8.21
C LEU A 100 -4.32 -12.09 7.44
N VAL A 101 -3.66 -11.37 6.53
CA VAL A 101 -2.39 -11.82 5.93
C VAL A 101 -1.28 -11.62 6.96
N ASP A 102 -1.24 -10.45 7.60
CA ASP A 102 -0.30 -10.11 8.64
C ASP A 102 -0.99 -10.09 9.99
N GLN A 103 -0.50 -10.89 10.93
CA GLN A 103 -1.02 -10.92 12.31
C GLN A 103 -0.52 -9.74 13.13
N GLU A 104 0.63 -9.20 12.77
CA GLU A 104 1.28 -8.07 13.41
C GLU A 104 1.73 -7.06 12.36
N PRO A 105 1.83 -5.76 12.72
CA PRO A 105 2.32 -4.74 11.80
C PRO A 105 3.77 -5.00 11.37
N ARG A 106 4.07 -4.63 10.15
CA ARG A 106 5.43 -4.61 9.63
C ARG A 106 5.73 -3.27 8.97
N ARG A 107 6.99 -3.03 8.64
CA ARG A 107 7.40 -1.79 7.99
C ARG A 107 6.90 -1.73 6.55
N GLY A 108 6.30 -0.60 6.20
CA GLY A 108 5.92 -0.24 4.84
C GLY A 108 6.75 0.93 4.29
N SER A 109 6.34 1.45 3.15
CA SER A 109 6.98 2.61 2.55
C SER A 109 6.75 3.88 3.39
N ARG A 110 7.55 4.92 3.17
CA ARG A 110 7.48 6.18 3.90
C ARG A 110 7.58 6.01 5.42
N ASN A 111 8.29 4.98 5.85
CA ASN A 111 8.45 4.63 7.27
C ASN A 111 7.12 4.38 8.00
N THR A 112 6.10 3.91 7.28
CA THR A 112 4.80 3.56 7.84
C THR A 112 4.83 2.18 8.51
N ARG A 113 3.80 1.91 9.32
CA ARG A 113 3.51 0.58 9.84
C ARG A 113 2.29 0.05 9.11
N VAL A 114 2.39 -1.14 8.57
CA VAL A 114 1.35 -1.69 7.70
C VAL A 114 0.98 -3.13 8.08
N ALA A 115 -0.24 -3.52 7.71
CA ALA A 115 -0.69 -4.90 7.80
C ALA A 115 -1.76 -5.15 6.73
N PHE A 116 -1.69 -6.32 6.09
CA PHE A 116 -2.63 -6.68 5.04
C PHE A 116 -3.77 -7.56 5.57
N VAL A 117 -4.98 -7.28 5.07
CA VAL A 117 -6.19 -8.06 5.29
C VAL A 117 -6.48 -8.87 4.03
N HIS A 118 -6.72 -10.18 4.20
CA HIS A 118 -6.90 -11.10 3.09
C HIS A 118 -8.17 -10.79 2.28
N PRO A 119 -8.11 -10.82 0.95
CA PRO A 119 -9.27 -10.52 0.10
C PRO A 119 -10.46 -11.45 0.31
N ARG A 120 -10.22 -12.69 0.77
CA ARG A 120 -11.27 -13.70 0.96
C ARG A 120 -12.41 -13.23 1.87
N THR A 121 -12.10 -12.45 2.90
CA THR A 121 -13.10 -11.93 3.83
C THR A 121 -13.42 -10.45 3.60
N ASN A 122 -12.95 -9.88 2.49
CA ASN A 122 -13.15 -8.47 2.17
C ASN A 122 -13.56 -8.27 0.70
N HIS A 123 -14.56 -9.01 0.25
CA HIS A 123 -15.16 -8.88 -1.09
C HIS A 123 -14.16 -9.03 -2.25
N GLY A 124 -13.10 -9.84 -2.06
CA GLY A 124 -12.10 -10.07 -3.09
C GLY A 124 -11.06 -8.96 -3.22
N VAL A 125 -11.06 -7.96 -2.32
CA VAL A 125 -10.12 -6.84 -2.33
C VAL A 125 -9.05 -7.04 -1.26
N LEU A 126 -7.79 -7.06 -1.68
CA LEU A 126 -6.67 -6.98 -0.75
C LEU A 126 -6.63 -5.57 -0.14
N VAL A 127 -6.69 -5.49 1.17
CA VAL A 127 -6.67 -4.22 1.91
C VAL A 127 -5.37 -4.11 2.70
N GLU A 128 -4.74 -2.95 2.63
CA GLU A 128 -3.62 -2.59 3.48
C GLU A 128 -4.09 -1.59 4.53
N LEU A 129 -3.82 -1.87 5.79
CA LEU A 129 -3.99 -0.91 6.88
C LEU A 129 -2.67 -0.17 7.06
N VAL A 130 -2.72 1.16 7.10
CA VAL A 130 -1.50 2.01 7.16
C VAL A 130 -1.59 2.94 8.35
N GLU A 131 -0.63 2.85 9.25
CA GLU A 131 -0.41 3.83 10.30
C GLU A 131 0.76 4.73 9.91
N ILE A 132 0.47 6.02 9.72
CA ILE A 132 1.48 7.01 9.34
C ILE A 132 2.23 7.43 10.61
N PRO A 133 3.58 7.52 10.57
CA PRO A 133 4.34 7.95 11.73
C PRO A 133 3.93 9.34 12.15
N HIS A 134 3.74 9.52 13.45
CA HIS A 134 3.46 10.82 14.03
C HIS A 134 4.71 11.69 14.00
N ASP A 135 4.63 12.84 13.34
CA ASP A 135 5.66 13.88 13.44
C ASP A 135 5.19 14.93 14.46
N PRO A 136 5.81 14.98 15.64
CA PRO A 136 5.44 15.96 16.68
C PRO A 136 5.68 17.40 16.26
N ALA A 137 6.43 17.64 15.18
CA ALA A 137 6.68 18.98 14.64
C ALA A 137 5.64 19.40 13.59
N ASP A 138 4.82 18.47 13.10
CA ASP A 138 3.77 18.77 12.11
C ASP A 138 2.42 18.99 12.80
N PRO A 139 1.89 20.22 12.82
CA PRO A 139 0.59 20.50 13.44
C PRO A 139 -0.58 19.75 12.79
N ALA A 140 -0.43 19.23 11.57
CA ALA A 140 -1.44 18.39 10.93
C ALA A 140 -1.50 16.97 11.50
N THR A 141 -0.49 16.55 12.28
CA THR A 141 -0.41 15.24 12.93
C THR A 141 -0.87 15.27 14.39
N ILE A 142 -1.23 16.45 14.91
CA ILE A 142 -1.77 16.57 16.27
C ILE A 142 -3.24 16.08 16.24
N PRO A 143 -3.60 15.08 17.06
CA PRO A 143 -4.97 14.57 17.12
C PRO A 143 -5.98 15.60 17.61
#